data_075b3dfff4f3d21d7bfd868d59ab41bd
#
_entry.id   075b3dfff4f3d21d7bfd868d59ab41bd
#
_cell.length_a   1.000
_cell.length_b   1.000
_cell.length_c   1.000
_cell.angle_alpha   90.00
_cell.angle_beta   90.00
_cell.angle_gamma   90.00
#
_symmetry.space_group_name_H-M   'P 1'
#
loop_
_entity.id
_entity.type
_entity.pdbx_description
1 polymer ?
#
loop_
_entity_poly.entity_id
_entity_poly.type
_entity_poly.pdbx_seq_one_letter_code
_entity_poly.pdbx_strand_id
1 'polypeptide(L)'
;MMRIISIITLWLSAALAHTAQLHIGTAETTITPDRPVALEGYFGLRVSDGVSSPVMAQVLVLELLEGDKIQERSIMVSADLVHLPWEMLNAVRDRVGKALPEIDPTKIFISTTHTHQAPVVMRDNFIIPDGVMTVESYIDFFAKQVSEAII
;
A
#
# COMPACT_ATOMS: atom_id res chain seq x y z
N MET A 1 -67.97 31.56 28.90
CA MET A 1 -67.23 30.28 28.67
C MET A 1 -66.23 30.50 27.55
N MET A 2 -64.97 30.72 27.90
CA MET A 2 -63.87 30.97 26.98
C MET A 2 -63.09 29.67 26.76
N ARG A 3 -63.06 29.13 25.54
CA ARG A 3 -62.35 27.92 25.18
C ARG A 3 -60.93 28.30 24.83
N ILE A 4 -59.96 27.86 25.62
CA ILE A 4 -58.53 28.00 25.35
C ILE A 4 -58.14 26.83 24.41
N ILE A 5 -57.76 27.18 23.17
CA ILE A 5 -57.21 26.22 22.22
C ILE A 5 -55.70 26.19 22.46
N SER A 6 -55.20 25.09 23.04
CA SER A 6 -53.78 24.85 23.20
C SER A 6 -53.20 24.34 21.85
N ILE A 7 -52.37 25.16 21.23
CA ILE A 7 -51.60 24.75 20.04
C ILE A 7 -50.35 24.04 20.51
N ILE A 8 -50.32 22.73 20.36
CA ILE A 8 -49.10 21.91 20.57
C ILE A 8 -48.25 22.01 19.33
N THR A 9 -47.17 22.78 19.40
CA THR A 9 -46.18 22.88 18.33
C THR A 9 -45.24 21.64 18.42
N LEU A 10 -45.41 20.70 17.52
CA LEU A 10 -44.58 19.53 17.41
C LEU A 10 -43.25 19.94 16.70
N TRP A 11 -42.17 20.02 17.47
CA TRP A 11 -40.82 20.20 16.89
C TRP A 11 -40.38 18.87 16.29
N LEU A 12 -40.43 18.79 14.95
CA LEU A 12 -39.85 17.69 14.21
C LEU A 12 -38.35 17.92 14.12
N SER A 13 -37.59 17.32 15.03
CA SER A 13 -36.12 17.30 14.95
C SER A 13 -35.74 16.38 13.78
N ALA A 14 -35.43 16.95 12.62
CA ALA A 14 -34.78 16.24 11.54
C ALA A 14 -33.38 15.85 12.05
N ALA A 15 -33.21 14.63 12.48
CA ALA A 15 -31.89 14.04 12.68
C ALA A 15 -31.21 14.02 11.31
N LEU A 16 -30.20 14.85 11.12
CA LEU A 16 -29.31 14.77 9.97
C LEU A 16 -28.57 13.43 10.10
N ALA A 17 -29.08 12.43 9.39
CA ALA A 17 -28.37 11.16 9.27
C ALA A 17 -27.07 11.44 8.49
N HIS A 18 -25.97 11.54 9.19
CA HIS A 18 -24.65 11.53 8.54
C HIS A 18 -24.45 10.14 7.96
N THR A 19 -24.54 10.05 6.65
CA THR A 19 -24.27 8.78 5.95
C THR A 19 -22.75 8.63 5.83
N ALA A 20 -22.22 7.51 6.34
CA ALA A 20 -20.85 7.13 6.08
C ALA A 20 -20.66 6.86 4.57
N GLN A 21 -19.56 7.38 4.01
CA GLN A 21 -19.19 7.21 2.61
C GLN A 21 -17.85 6.47 2.53
N LEU A 22 -17.78 5.47 1.67
CA LEU A 22 -16.54 4.77 1.37
C LEU A 22 -15.94 5.36 0.09
N HIS A 23 -14.76 5.96 0.20
CA HIS A 23 -13.94 6.37 -0.92
C HIS A 23 -12.91 5.29 -1.24
N ILE A 24 -12.69 5.05 -2.51
CA ILE A 24 -11.77 4.02 -3.01
C ILE A 24 -10.82 4.69 -3.99
N GLY A 25 -9.51 4.55 -3.73
CA GLY A 25 -8.45 4.95 -4.64
C GLY A 25 -7.63 3.74 -5.09
N THR A 26 -7.15 3.75 -6.31
CA THR A 26 -6.27 2.70 -6.84
C THR A 26 -5.11 3.32 -7.59
N ALA A 27 -3.94 2.67 -7.48
CA ALA A 27 -2.76 2.97 -8.28
C ALA A 27 -1.99 1.69 -8.57
N GLU A 28 -1.11 1.74 -9.55
CA GLU A 28 -0.17 0.66 -9.83
C GLU A 28 1.19 1.24 -10.22
N THR A 29 2.24 0.49 -9.94
CA THR A 29 3.60 0.83 -10.34
C THR A 29 4.39 -0.42 -10.69
N THR A 30 5.37 -0.27 -11.59
CA THR A 30 6.32 -1.35 -11.84
C THR A 30 7.37 -1.39 -10.73
N ILE A 31 7.62 -2.60 -10.24
CA ILE A 31 8.73 -2.90 -9.33
C ILE A 31 9.81 -3.75 -10.03
N THR A 32 9.76 -3.75 -11.37
CA THR A 32 10.76 -4.39 -12.22
C THR A 32 12.04 -3.54 -12.23
N PRO A 33 13.19 -4.08 -11.80
CA PRO A 33 14.45 -3.35 -11.82
C PRO A 33 14.97 -3.14 -13.25
N ASP A 34 15.81 -2.12 -13.44
CA ASP A 34 16.41 -1.73 -14.72
C ASP A 34 17.70 -2.48 -15.05
N ARG A 35 18.13 -3.40 -14.19
CA ARG A 35 19.35 -4.18 -14.34
C ARG A 35 19.16 -5.61 -13.85
N PRO A 36 20.09 -6.55 -14.17
CA PRO A 36 20.02 -7.93 -13.71
C PRO A 36 19.88 -8.05 -12.20
N VAL A 37 19.05 -8.99 -11.75
CA VAL A 37 18.80 -9.32 -10.34
C VAL A 37 18.94 -10.81 -10.10
N ALA A 38 19.29 -11.20 -8.88
CA ALA A 38 19.10 -12.57 -8.43
C ALA A 38 17.59 -12.85 -8.28
N LEU A 39 17.14 -14.02 -8.75
CA LEU A 39 15.74 -14.44 -8.66
C LEU A 39 15.51 -15.32 -7.44
N GLU A 40 14.44 -15.03 -6.72
CA GLU A 40 14.04 -15.75 -5.52
C GLU A 40 13.15 -16.96 -5.84
N GLY A 41 13.03 -17.88 -4.86
CA GLY A 41 12.19 -19.05 -4.97
C GLY A 41 12.88 -20.29 -5.56
N TYR A 42 14.20 -20.24 -5.76
CA TYR A 42 15.02 -21.35 -6.26
C TYR A 42 16.04 -21.80 -5.23
N PHE A 43 16.45 -23.09 -5.29
CA PHE A 43 17.48 -23.65 -4.39
C PHE A 43 18.90 -23.15 -4.71
N GLY A 44 19.14 -22.65 -5.91
CA GLY A 44 20.43 -22.10 -6.34
C GLY A 44 20.26 -20.73 -6.94
N LEU A 45 21.35 -19.95 -6.93
CA LEU A 45 21.36 -18.63 -7.54
C LEU A 45 20.98 -18.72 -9.02
N ARG A 46 20.00 -17.93 -9.41
CA ARG A 46 19.65 -17.61 -10.78
C ARG A 46 19.69 -16.10 -10.95
N VAL A 47 20.26 -15.64 -12.03
CA VAL A 47 20.30 -14.22 -12.39
C VAL A 47 19.35 -14.02 -13.57
N SER A 48 18.55 -12.95 -13.53
CA SER A 48 17.68 -12.59 -14.65
C SER A 48 18.51 -12.20 -15.88
N ASP A 49 18.07 -12.66 -17.04
CA ASP A 49 18.68 -12.37 -18.34
C ASP A 49 17.79 -11.46 -19.21
N GLY A 50 16.61 -11.09 -18.69
CA GLY A 50 15.66 -10.20 -19.35
C GLY A 50 14.35 -10.10 -18.58
N VAL A 51 13.41 -9.38 -19.15
CA VAL A 51 12.05 -9.17 -18.61
C VAL A 51 11.06 -9.71 -19.63
N SER A 52 10.37 -10.79 -19.29
CA SER A 52 9.28 -11.35 -20.12
C SER A 52 7.98 -10.57 -19.89
N SER A 53 7.68 -10.25 -18.62
CA SER A 53 6.60 -9.36 -18.20
C SER A 53 7.04 -8.58 -16.97
N PRO A 54 6.58 -7.34 -16.78
CA PRO A 54 6.92 -6.59 -15.59
C PRO A 54 6.35 -7.25 -14.33
N VAL A 55 7.09 -7.16 -13.24
CA VAL A 55 6.58 -7.39 -11.89
C VAL A 55 6.01 -6.08 -11.36
N MET A 56 4.83 -6.16 -10.74
CA MET A 56 4.01 -4.99 -10.41
C MET A 56 3.75 -4.90 -8.91
N ALA A 57 3.43 -3.68 -8.46
CA ALA A 57 2.76 -3.44 -7.20
C ALA A 57 1.45 -2.68 -7.47
N GLN A 58 0.35 -3.20 -6.92
CA GLN A 58 -0.98 -2.64 -7.02
C GLN A 58 -1.42 -2.09 -5.68
N VAL A 59 -1.89 -0.85 -5.65
CA VAL A 59 -2.30 -0.14 -4.45
C VAL A 59 -3.80 0.02 -4.45
N LEU A 60 -4.41 -0.25 -3.29
CA LEU A 60 -5.81 0.01 -2.98
C LEU A 60 -5.88 0.85 -1.71
N VAL A 61 -6.48 2.02 -1.80
CA VAL A 61 -6.77 2.88 -0.66
C VAL A 61 -8.26 2.87 -0.38
N LEU A 62 -8.62 2.63 0.88
CA LEU A 62 -9.99 2.68 1.37
C LEU A 62 -10.07 3.77 2.43
N GLU A 63 -10.99 4.72 2.27
CA GLU A 63 -11.27 5.77 3.25
C GLU A 63 -12.75 5.78 3.61
N LEU A 64 -13.03 5.70 4.90
CA LEU A 64 -14.37 5.87 5.44
C LEU A 64 -14.52 7.32 5.90
N LEU A 65 -15.48 8.04 5.30
CA LEU A 65 -15.80 9.41 5.64
C LEU A 65 -17.16 9.49 6.34
N GLU A 66 -17.25 10.40 7.30
CA GLU A 66 -18.51 10.84 7.89
C GLU A 66 -18.60 12.37 7.71
N GLY A 67 -19.44 12.81 6.78
CA GLY A 67 -19.35 14.15 6.22
C GLY A 67 -18.01 14.35 5.52
N ASP A 68 -17.30 15.44 5.83
CA ASP A 68 -15.98 15.76 5.28
C ASP A 68 -14.81 15.20 6.12
N LYS A 69 -15.12 14.42 7.15
CA LYS A 69 -14.10 13.90 8.07
C LYS A 69 -13.76 12.43 7.78
N ILE A 70 -12.48 12.16 7.51
CA ILE A 70 -11.98 10.79 7.41
C ILE A 70 -12.01 10.17 8.82
N GLN A 71 -12.76 9.09 8.97
CA GLN A 71 -12.86 8.30 10.20
C GLN A 71 -11.83 7.18 10.24
N GLU A 72 -11.64 6.52 9.10
CA GLU A 72 -10.69 5.43 8.94
C GLU A 72 -10.06 5.45 7.55
N ARG A 73 -8.80 4.99 7.48
CA ARG A 73 -8.09 4.80 6.23
C ARG A 73 -7.31 3.48 6.29
N SER A 74 -7.30 2.73 5.20
CA SER A 74 -6.49 1.54 5.02
C SER A 74 -5.83 1.57 3.65
N ILE A 75 -4.54 1.28 3.59
CA ILE A 75 -3.75 1.21 2.36
C ILE A 75 -3.27 -0.22 2.22
N MET A 76 -3.70 -0.88 1.16
CA MET A 76 -3.37 -2.26 0.85
C MET A 76 -2.54 -2.30 -0.43
N VAL A 77 -1.44 -3.03 -0.41
CA VAL A 77 -0.58 -3.22 -1.57
C VAL A 77 -0.44 -4.72 -1.84
N SER A 78 -0.62 -5.12 -3.09
CA SER A 78 -0.25 -6.45 -3.59
C SER A 78 0.99 -6.32 -4.45
N ALA A 79 2.08 -6.99 -4.11
CA ALA A 79 3.36 -6.90 -4.82
C ALA A 79 3.78 -8.26 -5.39
N ASP A 80 4.30 -8.25 -6.63
CA ASP A 80 4.83 -9.44 -7.28
C ASP A 80 6.24 -9.77 -6.75
N LEU A 81 6.26 -10.34 -5.55
CA LEU A 81 7.45 -10.82 -4.84
C LEU A 81 7.18 -12.18 -4.22
N VAL A 82 8.23 -12.92 -3.85
CA VAL A 82 8.11 -14.14 -3.03
C VAL A 82 7.87 -13.79 -1.57
N HIS A 83 8.67 -12.90 -1.02
CA HIS A 83 8.66 -12.49 0.38
C HIS A 83 8.62 -10.98 0.53
N LEU A 84 8.25 -10.51 1.72
CA LEU A 84 8.35 -9.12 2.12
C LEU A 84 9.01 -9.03 3.51
N PRO A 85 10.32 -8.75 3.58
CA PRO A 85 10.99 -8.50 4.86
C PRO A 85 10.44 -7.27 5.57
N TRP A 86 10.46 -7.28 6.91
CA TRP A 86 10.01 -6.13 7.73
C TRP A 86 10.72 -4.83 7.39
N GLU A 87 12.01 -4.89 7.06
CA GLU A 87 12.78 -3.70 6.67
C GLU A 87 12.21 -3.04 5.41
N MET A 88 11.73 -3.84 4.46
CA MET A 88 11.15 -3.37 3.21
C MET A 88 9.78 -2.72 3.42
N LEU A 89 8.93 -3.31 4.26
CA LEU A 89 7.67 -2.72 4.69
C LEU A 89 7.90 -1.39 5.42
N ASN A 90 8.85 -1.37 6.36
CA ASN A 90 9.16 -0.17 7.12
C ASN A 90 9.75 0.94 6.24
N ALA A 91 10.56 0.61 5.24
CA ALA A 91 11.08 1.58 4.29
C ALA A 91 9.97 2.28 3.50
N VAL A 92 8.91 1.56 3.10
CA VAL A 92 7.71 2.16 2.48
C VAL A 92 6.99 3.05 3.49
N ARG A 93 6.70 2.56 4.68
CA ARG A 93 6.00 3.29 5.75
C ARG A 93 6.70 4.60 6.12
N ASP A 94 8.02 4.55 6.25
CA ASP A 94 8.84 5.73 6.57
C ASP A 94 8.78 6.80 5.48
N ARG A 95 8.79 6.39 4.21
CA ARG A 95 8.68 7.31 3.07
C ARG A 95 7.28 7.95 3.00
N VAL A 96 6.23 7.14 3.11
CA VAL A 96 4.85 7.64 3.13
C VAL A 96 4.60 8.55 4.32
N GLY A 97 5.00 8.16 5.54
CA GLY A 97 4.82 8.98 6.74
C GLY A 97 5.58 10.30 6.72
N LYS A 98 6.71 10.40 5.98
CA LYS A 98 7.41 11.66 5.75
C LYS A 98 6.67 12.58 4.77
N ALA A 99 6.05 12.02 3.74
CA ALA A 99 5.34 12.77 2.70
C ALA A 99 3.91 13.14 3.14
N LEU A 100 3.24 12.23 3.85
CA LEU A 100 1.84 12.33 4.30
C LEU A 100 1.77 12.02 5.80
N PRO A 101 2.17 12.96 6.67
CA PRO A 101 2.26 12.74 8.12
C PRO A 101 0.91 12.49 8.80
N GLU A 102 -0.19 12.77 8.12
CA GLU A 102 -1.55 12.44 8.58
C GLU A 102 -1.94 10.98 8.40
N ILE A 103 -1.14 10.19 7.66
CA ILE A 103 -1.37 8.76 7.49
C ILE A 103 -0.69 7.99 8.62
N ASP A 104 -1.47 7.19 9.34
CA ASP A 104 -0.93 6.22 10.29
C ASP A 104 -0.19 5.11 9.52
N PRO A 105 1.14 4.97 9.68
CA PRO A 105 1.91 3.97 8.95
C PRO A 105 1.46 2.52 9.24
N THR A 106 0.83 2.28 10.39
CA THR A 106 0.33 0.94 10.76
C THR A 106 -0.87 0.51 9.91
N LYS A 107 -1.51 1.45 9.22
CA LYS A 107 -2.61 1.20 8.28
C LYS A 107 -2.15 0.86 6.86
N ILE A 108 -0.83 0.77 6.63
CA ILE A 108 -0.24 0.32 5.37
C ILE A 108 0.06 -1.17 5.48
N PHE A 109 -0.59 -1.98 4.64
CA PHE A 109 -0.44 -3.42 4.54
C PHE A 109 0.11 -3.79 3.17
N ILE A 110 1.15 -4.62 3.13
CA ILE A 110 1.71 -5.12 1.88
C ILE A 110 1.68 -6.64 1.93
N SER A 111 1.07 -7.25 0.93
CA SER A 111 1.08 -8.69 0.67
C SER A 111 1.86 -9.02 -0.58
N THR A 112 2.29 -10.26 -0.72
CA THR A 112 3.01 -10.73 -1.91
C THR A 112 2.23 -11.81 -2.63
N THR A 113 2.40 -11.88 -3.96
CA THR A 113 1.77 -12.90 -4.81
C THR A 113 2.51 -14.25 -4.75
N HIS A 114 3.69 -14.28 -4.14
CA HIS A 114 4.59 -15.43 -4.05
C HIS A 114 5.09 -15.91 -5.42
N THR A 115 5.25 -14.99 -6.38
CA THR A 115 5.84 -15.32 -7.68
C THR A 115 7.34 -15.64 -7.56
N HIS A 116 7.80 -16.75 -8.17
CA HIS A 116 9.20 -17.12 -8.21
C HIS A 116 9.98 -16.49 -9.39
N GLN A 117 9.41 -15.47 -10.01
CA GLN A 117 10.03 -14.68 -11.09
C GLN A 117 10.29 -13.22 -10.65
N ALA A 118 10.66 -13.05 -9.40
CA ALA A 118 10.89 -11.75 -8.77
C ALA A 118 12.27 -11.68 -8.12
N PRO A 119 12.78 -10.46 -7.85
CA PRO A 119 14.08 -10.27 -7.22
C PRO A 119 14.17 -10.84 -5.81
N VAL A 120 15.36 -11.32 -5.43
CA VAL A 120 15.69 -11.69 -4.06
C VAL A 120 15.61 -10.45 -3.17
N VAL A 121 14.89 -10.59 -2.07
CA VAL A 121 14.72 -9.55 -1.03
C VAL A 121 15.20 -10.00 0.34
N MET A 122 15.57 -11.28 0.48
CA MET A 122 16.13 -11.83 1.70
C MET A 122 17.65 -11.73 1.66
N ARG A 123 18.22 -11.04 2.67
CA ARG A 123 19.68 -10.96 2.83
C ARG A 123 20.23 -12.37 3.09
N ASP A 124 21.44 -12.56 2.68
CA ASP A 124 22.21 -13.79 2.94
C ASP A 124 21.69 -15.07 2.26
N ASN A 125 20.64 -14.98 1.41
CA ASN A 125 20.20 -16.14 0.63
C ASN A 125 21.24 -16.56 -0.41
N PHE A 126 21.92 -15.59 -1.04
CA PHE A 126 22.92 -15.83 -2.08
C PHE A 126 24.06 -14.81 -2.01
N ILE A 127 25.24 -15.22 -2.45
CA ILE A 127 26.31 -14.29 -2.77
C ILE A 127 25.97 -13.66 -4.14
N ILE A 128 25.66 -12.38 -4.13
CA ILE A 128 25.27 -11.66 -5.35
C ILE A 128 26.53 -11.33 -6.18
N PRO A 129 26.59 -11.73 -7.44
CA PRO A 129 27.74 -11.46 -8.30
C PRO A 129 27.90 -9.97 -8.64
N ASP A 130 29.10 -9.58 -9.04
CA ASP A 130 29.36 -8.24 -9.59
C ASP A 130 28.46 -7.95 -10.79
N GLY A 131 27.98 -6.71 -10.91
CA GLY A 131 27.10 -6.27 -11.99
C GLY A 131 25.61 -6.63 -11.82
N VAL A 132 25.26 -7.43 -10.80
CA VAL A 132 23.88 -7.75 -10.41
C VAL A 132 23.44 -6.79 -9.31
N MET A 133 22.18 -6.32 -9.34
CA MET A 133 21.63 -5.43 -8.32
C MET A 133 21.66 -6.11 -6.95
N THR A 134 22.15 -5.40 -5.95
CA THR A 134 22.17 -5.91 -4.56
C THR A 134 20.77 -5.88 -3.95
N VAL A 135 20.55 -6.69 -2.93
CA VAL A 135 19.28 -6.73 -2.18
C VAL A 135 18.94 -5.35 -1.60
N GLU A 136 19.92 -4.63 -1.04
CA GLU A 136 19.74 -3.28 -0.48
C GLU A 136 19.28 -2.29 -1.54
N SER A 137 19.92 -2.32 -2.71
CA SER A 137 19.56 -1.44 -3.83
C SER A 137 18.13 -1.71 -4.31
N TYR A 138 17.73 -2.99 -4.35
CA TYR A 138 16.39 -3.35 -4.73
C TYR A 138 15.33 -2.95 -3.68
N ILE A 139 15.63 -3.12 -2.39
CA ILE A 139 14.75 -2.69 -1.30
C ILE A 139 14.49 -1.17 -1.38
N ASP A 140 15.53 -0.38 -1.62
CA ASP A 140 15.39 1.08 -1.75
C ASP A 140 14.57 1.46 -3.00
N PHE A 141 14.85 0.81 -4.13
CA PHE A 141 14.08 0.97 -5.37
C PHE A 141 12.60 0.63 -5.16
N PHE A 142 12.28 -0.54 -4.59
CA PHE A 142 10.92 -0.95 -4.28
C PHE A 142 10.21 0.05 -3.38
N ALA A 143 10.87 0.43 -2.28
CA ALA A 143 10.30 1.37 -1.32
C ALA A 143 9.99 2.72 -1.95
N LYS A 144 10.84 3.20 -2.86
CA LYS A 144 10.59 4.41 -3.64
C LYS A 144 9.36 4.24 -4.54
N GLN A 145 9.34 3.20 -5.39
CA GLN A 145 8.25 3.00 -6.35
C GLN A 145 6.89 2.87 -5.66
N VAL A 146 6.82 2.04 -4.61
CA VAL A 146 5.56 1.79 -3.89
C VAL A 146 5.11 3.01 -3.10
N SER A 147 6.02 3.73 -2.44
CA SER A 147 5.65 4.95 -1.72
C SER A 147 5.15 6.04 -2.66
N GLU A 148 5.77 6.23 -3.83
CA GLU A 148 5.33 7.19 -4.85
C GLU A 148 3.94 6.83 -5.43
N ALA A 149 3.61 5.54 -5.52
CA ALA A 149 2.28 5.10 -5.96
C ALA A 149 1.19 5.29 -4.87
N ILE A 150 1.58 5.32 -3.59
CA ILE A 150 0.66 5.57 -2.47
C ILE A 150 0.38 7.08 -2.31
N ILE A 151 1.38 7.94 -2.56
CA ILE A 151 1.31 9.39 -2.41
C ILE A 151 0.53 10.04 -3.54
#